data_7beed49bd90eadac7e5339e79edfea37
#
_entry.id   7beed49bd90eadac7e5339e79edfea37
#
_cell.length_a   1.000
_cell.length_b   1.000
_cell.length_c   1.000
_cell.angle_alpha   90.00
_cell.angle_beta   90.00
_cell.angle_gamma   90.00
#
_symmetry.space_group_name_H-M   'P 1'
#
loop_
_entity.id
_entity.type
_entity.pdbx_description
1 polymer ?
#
loop_
_entity_poly.entity_id
_entity_poly.type
_entity_poly.pdbx_seq_one_letter_code
_entity_poly.pdbx_strand_id
1 'polypeptide(L)'
;MTKAVVSLEEGLQAKIDVRQFTYLADEPVDAGGTDLGPKPVEIMLSSLGACAVITAKLYAQRKGWDLQKMEVSMEMERVDPASYPEQSGNANYLYVIRKNYTFHGELSDDQKARLMEIAGKCPVARILQNPVVFEDVLLSATEA
;
A
#
# COMPACT_ATOMS: atom_id res chain seq x y z
N MET A 1 -17.58 -7.07 -0.07
CA MET A 1 -17.27 -5.86 0.69
C MET A 1 -16.09 -6.15 1.61
N THR A 2 -15.12 -5.25 1.68
CA THR A 2 -13.96 -5.38 2.59
C THR A 2 -14.24 -4.56 3.85
N LYS A 3 -13.97 -5.13 5.03
CA LYS A 3 -14.18 -4.48 6.33
C LYS A 3 -12.92 -4.61 7.18
N ALA A 4 -12.54 -3.54 7.85
CA ALA A 4 -11.57 -3.53 8.94
C ALA A 4 -12.21 -2.83 10.14
N VAL A 5 -11.85 -3.26 11.34
CA VAL A 5 -12.20 -2.58 12.59
C VAL A 5 -10.88 -2.15 13.23
N VAL A 6 -10.80 -0.88 13.58
CA VAL A 6 -9.60 -0.32 14.21
C VAL A 6 -10.02 0.29 15.54
N SER A 7 -9.33 -0.08 16.59
CA SER A 7 -9.55 0.44 17.95
C SER A 7 -8.24 0.92 18.56
N LEU A 8 -8.33 1.94 19.38
CA LEU A 8 -7.22 2.47 20.17
C LEU A 8 -7.73 2.68 21.60
N GLU A 9 -7.07 2.07 22.56
CA GLU A 9 -7.45 2.17 23.98
C GLU A 9 -6.46 3.02 24.75
N GLU A 10 -5.18 2.66 24.71
CA GLU A 10 -4.11 3.36 25.40
C GLU A 10 -2.96 3.71 24.45
N GLY A 11 -2.31 4.84 24.71
CA GLY A 11 -1.16 5.28 23.92
C GLY A 11 -1.51 5.49 22.45
N LEU A 12 -0.60 5.10 21.55
CA LEU A 12 -0.74 5.21 20.09
C LEU A 12 -0.79 3.85 19.38
N GLN A 13 -0.97 2.76 20.12
CA GLN A 13 -1.11 1.42 19.56
C GLN A 13 -2.52 1.19 19.02
N ALA A 14 -2.70 1.29 17.73
CA ALA A 14 -3.96 0.97 17.07
C ALA A 14 -4.03 -0.53 16.76
N LYS A 15 -4.98 -1.21 17.38
CA LYS A 15 -5.29 -2.61 17.07
C LYS A 15 -6.15 -2.68 15.83
N ILE A 16 -5.74 -3.48 14.86
CA ILE A 16 -6.42 -3.63 13.56
C ILE A 16 -6.89 -5.07 13.43
N ASP A 17 -8.21 -5.24 13.33
CA ASP A 17 -8.87 -6.54 13.10
C ASP A 17 -9.43 -6.59 11.67
N VAL A 18 -8.98 -7.57 10.89
CA VAL A 18 -9.44 -7.83 9.53
C VAL A 18 -9.72 -9.33 9.39
N ARG A 19 -10.99 -9.70 9.27
CA ARG A 19 -11.42 -11.10 9.28
C ARG A 19 -10.94 -11.82 10.54
N GLN A 20 -10.10 -12.87 10.42
CA GLN A 20 -9.48 -13.61 11.52
C GLN A 20 -8.09 -13.10 11.91
N PHE A 21 -7.59 -12.06 11.25
CA PHE A 21 -6.25 -11.53 11.48
C PHE A 21 -6.30 -10.29 12.35
N THR A 22 -5.37 -10.22 13.30
CA THR A 22 -5.13 -9.04 14.14
C THR A 22 -3.67 -8.64 14.05
N TYR A 23 -3.43 -7.33 13.91
CA TYR A 23 -2.08 -6.75 13.94
C TYR A 23 -2.13 -5.33 14.52
N LEU A 24 -0.97 -4.77 14.82
CA LEU A 24 -0.85 -3.44 15.40
C LEU A 24 -0.26 -2.44 14.41
N ALA A 25 -0.75 -1.21 14.46
CA ALA A 25 -0.06 -0.03 14.00
C ALA A 25 0.38 0.78 15.22
N ASP A 26 1.53 1.43 15.13
CA ASP A 26 2.07 2.27 16.21
C ASP A 26 2.85 3.44 15.62
N GLU A 27 3.38 4.30 16.46
CA GLU A 27 4.32 5.33 16.10
C GLU A 27 5.70 5.06 16.76
N PRO A 28 6.79 5.58 16.20
CA PRO A 28 8.11 5.51 16.82
C PRO A 28 8.14 6.19 18.19
N VAL A 29 9.12 5.83 19.01
CA VAL A 29 9.26 6.37 20.37
C VAL A 29 9.44 7.89 20.38
N ASP A 30 10.19 8.44 19.42
CA ASP A 30 10.39 9.89 19.26
C ASP A 30 9.12 10.65 18.81
N ALA A 31 8.14 9.94 18.26
CA ALA A 31 6.81 10.46 17.95
C ALA A 31 5.76 10.17 19.05
N GLY A 32 6.19 9.65 20.20
CA GLY A 32 5.32 9.36 21.34
C GLY A 32 4.70 7.98 21.36
N GLY A 33 5.06 7.12 20.43
CA GLY A 33 4.65 5.70 20.39
C GLY A 33 5.57 4.78 21.18
N THR A 34 5.40 3.48 20.98
CA THR A 34 6.21 2.42 21.59
C THR A 34 6.98 1.57 20.59
N ASP A 35 6.84 1.86 19.30
CA ASP A 35 7.52 1.17 18.19
C ASP A 35 7.26 -0.35 18.17
N LEU A 36 6.05 -0.78 18.55
CA LEU A 36 5.64 -2.19 18.55
C LEU A 36 4.90 -2.61 17.27
N GLY A 37 4.73 -1.70 16.34
CA GLY A 37 4.13 -1.95 15.04
C GLY A 37 4.56 -0.91 14.01
N PRO A 38 4.39 -1.20 12.72
CA PRO A 38 4.68 -0.23 11.67
C PRO A 38 3.72 0.97 11.75
N LYS A 39 4.18 2.12 11.26
CA LYS A 39 3.31 3.30 11.12
C LYS A 39 2.18 3.05 10.13
N PRO A 40 1.01 3.70 10.28
CA PRO A 40 -0.12 3.55 9.35
C PRO A 40 0.27 3.78 7.88
N VAL A 41 1.14 4.75 7.60
CA VAL A 41 1.63 5.03 6.25
C VAL A 41 2.53 3.89 5.71
N GLU A 42 3.31 3.24 6.56
CA GLU A 42 4.12 2.07 6.19
C GLU A 42 3.24 0.86 5.89
N ILE A 43 2.14 0.68 6.62
CA ILE A 43 1.12 -0.34 6.32
C ILE A 43 0.49 -0.07 4.95
N MET A 44 0.17 1.17 4.63
CA MET A 44 -0.35 1.55 3.31
C MET A 44 0.64 1.20 2.19
N LEU A 45 1.91 1.56 2.32
CA LEU A 45 2.95 1.20 1.36
C LEU A 45 3.13 -0.32 1.26
N SER A 46 3.14 -1.03 2.39
CA SER A 46 3.26 -2.49 2.43
C SER A 46 2.08 -3.16 1.72
N SER A 47 0.86 -2.65 1.89
CA SER A 47 -0.33 -3.17 1.20
C SER A 47 -0.24 -2.98 -0.31
N LEU A 48 0.26 -1.84 -0.78
CA LEU A 48 0.52 -1.58 -2.19
C LEU A 48 1.56 -2.56 -2.75
N GLY A 49 2.65 -2.79 -2.01
CA GLY A 49 3.70 -3.73 -2.40
C GLY A 49 3.21 -5.17 -2.46
N ALA A 50 2.53 -5.63 -1.42
CA ALA A 50 1.94 -6.97 -1.38
C ALA A 50 0.99 -7.19 -2.56
N CYS A 51 0.12 -6.21 -2.84
CA CYS A 51 -0.80 -6.26 -3.96
C CYS A 51 -0.09 -6.33 -5.31
N ALA A 52 0.98 -5.57 -5.48
CA ALA A 52 1.79 -5.55 -6.71
C ALA A 52 2.45 -6.91 -6.99
N VAL A 53 3.14 -7.49 -5.99
CA VAL A 53 3.84 -8.78 -6.17
C VAL A 53 2.86 -9.94 -6.37
N ILE A 54 1.73 -9.97 -5.66
CA ILE A 54 0.68 -10.98 -5.83
C ILE A 54 0.08 -10.88 -7.25
N THR A 55 -0.23 -9.68 -7.70
CA THR A 55 -0.82 -9.45 -9.04
C THR A 55 0.13 -9.89 -10.15
N ALA A 56 1.42 -9.55 -10.05
CA ALA A 56 2.44 -9.99 -10.99
C ALA A 56 2.61 -11.52 -10.98
N LYS A 57 2.63 -12.15 -9.79
CA LYS A 57 2.75 -13.61 -9.64
C LYS A 57 1.58 -14.34 -10.28
N LEU A 58 0.35 -13.90 -10.04
CA LEU A 58 -0.85 -14.47 -10.65
C LEU A 58 -0.84 -14.34 -12.18
N TYR A 59 -0.34 -13.21 -12.69
CA TYR A 59 -0.20 -13.03 -14.13
C TYR A 59 0.86 -13.98 -14.72
N ALA A 60 2.05 -14.06 -14.11
CA ALA A 60 3.11 -14.97 -14.53
C ALA A 60 2.64 -16.43 -14.56
N GLN A 61 1.92 -16.87 -13.52
CA GLN A 61 1.35 -18.22 -13.46
C GLN A 61 0.39 -18.49 -14.61
N ARG A 62 -0.52 -17.58 -14.94
CA ARG A 62 -1.45 -17.72 -16.08
C ARG A 62 -0.74 -17.77 -17.42
N LYS A 63 0.42 -17.13 -17.54
CA LYS A 63 1.26 -17.13 -18.75
C LYS A 63 2.24 -18.29 -18.82
N GLY A 64 2.38 -19.08 -17.78
CA GLY A 64 3.40 -20.12 -17.69
C GLY A 64 4.83 -19.57 -17.64
N TRP A 65 5.02 -18.34 -17.13
CA TRP A 65 6.33 -17.71 -17.01
C TRP A 65 7.02 -18.12 -15.70
N ASP A 66 8.33 -18.33 -15.76
CA ASP A 66 9.12 -18.76 -14.61
C ASP A 66 9.47 -17.60 -13.67
N LEU A 67 8.49 -17.00 -13.05
CA LEU A 67 8.67 -16.03 -11.96
C LEU A 67 8.81 -16.80 -10.65
N GLN A 68 10.04 -17.00 -10.18
CA GLN A 68 10.35 -17.71 -8.93
C GLN A 68 10.14 -16.80 -7.71
N LYS A 69 10.77 -15.61 -7.71
CA LYS A 69 10.67 -14.61 -6.65
C LYS A 69 10.53 -13.21 -7.27
N MET A 70 9.83 -12.35 -6.59
CA MET A 70 9.74 -10.93 -6.91
C MET A 70 9.83 -10.11 -5.62
N GLU A 71 10.60 -9.05 -5.68
CA GLU A 71 10.70 -8.06 -4.62
C GLU A 71 10.34 -6.69 -5.17
N VAL A 72 9.71 -5.87 -4.37
CA VAL A 72 9.49 -4.46 -4.63
C VAL A 72 9.85 -3.67 -3.39
N SER A 73 10.82 -2.78 -3.50
CA SER A 73 11.06 -1.75 -2.48
C SER A 73 10.33 -0.48 -2.87
N MET A 74 9.76 0.19 -1.89
CA MET A 74 8.99 1.40 -2.12
C MET A 74 9.39 2.50 -1.14
N GLU A 75 9.50 3.69 -1.69
CA GLU A 75 9.76 4.91 -0.95
C GLU A 75 8.66 5.91 -1.28
N MET A 76 8.21 6.66 -0.29
CA MET A 76 7.24 7.73 -0.47
C MET A 76 7.79 9.02 0.11
N GLU A 77 7.72 10.08 -0.67
CA GLU A 77 8.08 11.43 -0.21
C GLU A 77 7.03 12.45 -0.64
N ARG A 78 6.94 13.51 0.14
CA ARG A 78 6.19 14.70 -0.23
C ARG A 78 7.05 15.62 -1.06
N VAL A 79 6.53 16.05 -2.21
CA VAL A 79 7.25 16.91 -3.15
C VAL A 79 6.45 18.16 -3.47
N ASP A 80 7.14 19.18 -4.01
CA ASP A 80 6.51 20.35 -4.58
C ASP A 80 5.72 19.94 -5.83
N PRO A 81 4.43 20.31 -5.94
CA PRO A 81 3.62 20.07 -7.13
C PRO A 81 4.25 20.59 -8.44
N ALA A 82 5.01 21.66 -8.38
CA ALA A 82 5.71 22.21 -9.55
C ALA A 82 6.71 21.24 -10.20
N SER A 83 7.20 20.24 -9.44
CA SER A 83 8.06 19.17 -9.95
C SER A 83 7.32 18.16 -10.85
N TYR A 84 5.98 18.13 -10.77
CA TYR A 84 5.11 17.20 -11.51
C TYR A 84 3.86 17.94 -12.03
N PRO A 85 4.01 18.90 -12.96
CA PRO A 85 2.93 19.81 -13.35
C PRO A 85 1.74 19.09 -14.00
N GLU A 86 1.96 17.98 -14.69
CA GLU A 86 0.89 17.20 -15.34
C GLU A 86 0.02 16.42 -14.33
N GLN A 87 0.57 16.06 -13.18
CA GLN A 87 -0.11 15.26 -12.15
C GLN A 87 -0.65 16.10 -10.99
N SER A 88 -0.13 17.29 -10.81
CA SER A 88 -0.40 18.11 -9.62
C SER A 88 -1.79 18.76 -9.61
N GLY A 89 -2.34 19.13 -10.77
CA GLY A 89 -3.57 19.90 -10.84
C GLY A 89 -3.50 21.15 -9.95
N ASN A 90 -4.48 21.31 -9.05
CA ASN A 90 -4.51 22.40 -8.06
C ASN A 90 -4.09 21.94 -6.64
N ALA A 91 -3.34 20.85 -6.52
CA ALA A 91 -2.91 20.32 -5.23
C ALA A 91 -1.88 21.24 -4.56
N ASN A 92 -2.00 21.42 -3.23
CA ASN A 92 -1.02 22.17 -2.45
C ASN A 92 0.26 21.39 -2.18
N TYR A 93 0.21 20.07 -2.31
CA TYR A 93 1.34 19.15 -2.19
C TYR A 93 1.04 17.86 -2.96
N LEU A 94 2.09 17.13 -3.29
CA LEU A 94 2.01 15.86 -4.00
C LEU A 94 2.87 14.83 -3.28
N TYR A 95 2.41 13.58 -3.25
CA TYR A 95 3.23 12.45 -2.84
C TYR A 95 3.72 11.66 -4.04
N VAL A 96 5.01 11.35 -4.06
CA VAL A 96 5.62 10.48 -5.05
C VAL A 96 5.95 9.14 -4.39
N ILE A 97 5.45 8.06 -4.95
CA ILE A 97 5.80 6.69 -4.55
C ILE A 97 6.72 6.12 -5.62
N ARG A 98 8.00 5.92 -5.26
CA ARG A 98 8.98 5.24 -6.11
C ARG A 98 8.95 3.75 -5.81
N LYS A 99 9.01 2.95 -6.86
CA LYS A 99 8.94 1.48 -6.77
C LYS A 99 10.09 0.87 -7.54
N ASN A 100 10.96 0.14 -6.87
CA ASN A 100 12.09 -0.58 -7.45
C ASN A 100 11.78 -2.08 -7.43
N TYR A 101 11.79 -2.71 -8.60
CA TYR A 101 11.41 -4.11 -8.78
C TYR A 101 12.63 -4.99 -9.03
N THR A 102 12.66 -6.14 -8.38
CA THR A 102 13.64 -7.21 -8.65
C THR A 102 12.89 -8.51 -8.94
N PHE A 103 13.24 -9.15 -10.05
CA PHE A 103 12.63 -10.41 -10.51
C PHE A 103 13.69 -11.52 -10.54
N HIS A 104 13.31 -12.69 -10.03
CA HIS A 104 14.13 -13.91 -10.04
C HIS A 104 13.38 -15.00 -10.82
N GLY A 105 14.14 -15.75 -11.63
CA GLY A 105 13.65 -16.80 -12.52
C GLY A 105 14.11 -16.60 -13.95
N GLU A 106 13.80 -17.54 -14.81
CA GLU A 106 14.13 -17.49 -16.25
C GLU A 106 13.12 -16.61 -16.99
N LEU A 107 13.37 -15.30 -16.98
CA LEU A 107 12.50 -14.29 -17.57
C LEU A 107 13.27 -13.42 -18.55
N SER A 108 12.69 -13.20 -19.73
CA SER A 108 13.21 -12.21 -20.67
C SER A 108 12.97 -10.77 -20.17
N ASP A 109 13.69 -9.79 -20.74
CA ASP A 109 13.50 -8.39 -20.38
C ASP A 109 12.08 -7.89 -20.72
N ASP A 110 11.49 -8.37 -21.83
CA ASP A 110 10.09 -8.07 -22.18
C ASP A 110 9.11 -8.63 -21.16
N GLN A 111 9.35 -9.84 -20.66
CA GLN A 111 8.53 -10.44 -19.60
C GLN A 111 8.63 -9.65 -18.30
N LYS A 112 9.84 -9.23 -17.90
CA LYS A 112 10.06 -8.37 -16.71
C LYS A 112 9.37 -7.02 -16.86
N ALA A 113 9.50 -6.36 -18.02
CA ALA A 113 8.84 -5.10 -18.30
C ALA A 113 7.31 -5.25 -18.22
N ARG A 114 6.76 -6.33 -18.77
CA ARG A 114 5.33 -6.63 -18.70
C ARG A 114 4.86 -6.92 -17.28
N LEU A 115 5.62 -7.66 -16.50
CA LEU A 115 5.30 -7.92 -15.08
C LEU A 115 5.31 -6.63 -14.26
N MET A 116 6.22 -5.72 -14.50
CA MET A 116 6.27 -4.41 -13.87
C MET A 116 5.02 -3.56 -14.21
N GLU A 117 4.62 -3.55 -15.49
CA GLU A 117 3.39 -2.88 -15.91
C GLU A 117 2.14 -3.46 -15.20
N ILE A 118 2.02 -4.77 -15.14
CA ILE A 118 0.91 -5.47 -14.49
C ILE A 118 0.89 -5.21 -12.98
N ALA A 119 2.04 -5.25 -12.31
CA ALA A 119 2.19 -4.90 -10.89
C ALA A 119 1.70 -3.48 -10.60
N GLY A 120 1.97 -2.52 -11.50
CA GLY A 120 1.51 -1.14 -11.41
C GLY A 120 0.00 -0.94 -11.55
N LYS A 121 -0.71 -1.94 -12.06
CA LYS A 121 -2.19 -1.94 -12.25
C LYS A 121 -2.94 -2.75 -11.19
N CYS A 122 -2.30 -3.10 -10.08
CA CYS A 122 -2.92 -3.87 -9.01
C CYS A 122 -4.11 -3.12 -8.38
N PRO A 123 -5.06 -3.82 -7.74
CA PRO A 123 -6.25 -3.19 -7.13
C PRO A 123 -5.94 -2.03 -6.18
N VAL A 124 -4.93 -2.16 -5.31
CA VAL A 124 -4.55 -1.09 -4.38
C VAL A 124 -4.02 0.14 -5.14
N ALA A 125 -3.17 -0.06 -6.17
CA ALA A 125 -2.69 1.04 -7.00
C ALA A 125 -3.84 1.79 -7.68
N ARG A 126 -4.87 1.06 -8.15
CA ARG A 126 -6.06 1.67 -8.75
C ARG A 126 -6.86 2.51 -7.76
N ILE A 127 -6.97 2.06 -6.50
CA ILE A 127 -7.62 2.86 -5.44
C ILE A 127 -6.85 4.15 -5.20
N LEU A 128 -5.52 4.07 -5.06
CA LEU A 128 -4.67 5.25 -4.80
C LEU A 128 -4.62 6.26 -5.97
N GLN A 129 -4.91 5.81 -7.19
CA GLN A 129 -4.90 6.66 -8.40
C GLN A 129 -6.26 7.23 -8.77
N ASN A 130 -7.33 6.86 -8.07
CA ASN A 130 -8.68 7.28 -8.37
C ASN A 130 -9.31 8.00 -7.16
N PRO A 131 -10.31 8.85 -7.39
CA PRO A 131 -11.04 9.50 -6.31
C PRO A 131 -11.67 8.49 -5.34
N VAL A 132 -11.55 8.78 -4.06
CA VAL A 132 -12.21 8.04 -2.98
C VAL A 132 -13.17 8.98 -2.27
N VAL A 133 -14.40 8.54 -2.03
CA VAL A 133 -15.41 9.28 -1.25
C VAL A 133 -15.41 8.73 0.16
N PHE A 134 -15.39 9.62 1.16
CA PHE A 134 -15.52 9.27 2.57
C PHE A 134 -16.93 9.62 3.04
N GLU A 135 -17.57 8.67 3.74
CA GLU A 135 -18.87 8.84 4.39
C GLU A 135 -18.70 8.52 5.87
N ASP A 136 -18.88 9.51 6.73
CA ASP A 136 -18.68 9.39 8.16
C ASP A 136 -20.00 9.33 8.89
N VAL A 137 -20.16 8.38 9.82
CA VAL A 137 -21.33 8.19 10.67
C VAL A 137 -20.89 8.11 12.13
N LEU A 138 -21.46 8.96 12.96
CA LEU A 138 -21.27 8.88 14.41
C LEU A 138 -22.26 7.87 14.99
N LEU A 139 -21.72 6.78 15.59
CA LEU A 139 -22.52 5.81 16.34
C LEU A 139 -22.44 6.08 17.85
N SER A 140 -23.49 5.74 18.58
CA SER A 140 -23.44 5.72 20.05
C SER A 140 -22.60 4.51 20.52
N ALA A 141 -21.99 4.61 21.73
CA ALA A 141 -21.18 3.52 22.28
C ALA A 141 -21.95 2.21 22.49
N THR A 142 -23.29 2.26 22.48
CA THR A 142 -24.18 1.09 22.58
C THR A 142 -24.51 0.44 21.24
N GLU A 143 -24.13 1.08 20.12
CA GLU A 143 -24.40 0.63 18.74
C GLU A 143 -23.11 0.18 18.00
N ALA A 144 -21.97 0.31 18.67
CA ALA A 144 -20.64 0.00 18.11
C ALA A 144 -20.26 -1.48 18.21
#